data_1d697156bdddf910ea825a32cc850945
#
_entry.id   1d697156bdddf910ea825a32cc850945
#
_cell.length_a   1.000
_cell.length_b   1.000
_cell.length_c   1.000
_cell.angle_alpha   90.00
_cell.angle_beta   90.00
_cell.angle_gamma   90.00
#
_symmetry.space_group_name_H-M   'P 1'
#
loop_
_entity.id
_entity.type
_entity.pdbx_description
1 polymer ?
#
loop_
_entity_poly.entity_id
_entity_poly.type
_entity_poly.pdbx_seq_one_letter_code
_entity_poly.pdbx_strand_id
1 'polypeptide(L)'
;MGVARQFLTDPEWVTKLMQGREDDIMPCICCHNACFNMAHYNGVPNDQDLSDTAGMARCALNPHTMQSKKYKIVPATKSKKIAVIGGGTEVARVATLRGHKVTIYEKGNDLGGIFVAAAAPSFKEKDKELIEWYKKQIKDLGIEVKYGVKVDDVTKLGADEVVVATGAVARRFNVPGVEKTIEACDFLLGKKQVGDNVVIIGGGLTGCEIAYELQLQGKHPVIVEMKNDLIAVKGVCLANSSYLREYFALHKVPVHLETKLVAITDNGVKVQDMKTGKEFEIPAESVIMSVGYKPAPVAQEGKHVHVVGDSAKVGNLRTVIWGAWDVAMKL
;
A
#
# COMPACT_ATOMS: atom_id res chain seq x y z
N MET A 1 -31.14 -0.84 7.74
CA MET A 1 -29.72 -1.15 7.48
C MET A 1 -28.91 0.06 7.86
N GLY A 2 -27.87 -0.08 8.69
CA GLY A 2 -26.99 1.01 9.08
C GLY A 2 -25.71 1.01 8.21
N VAL A 3 -25.38 2.14 7.59
CA VAL A 3 -24.16 2.32 6.79
C VAL A 3 -23.42 3.51 7.35
N ALA A 4 -22.17 3.32 7.77
CA ALA A 4 -21.36 4.39 8.38
C ALA A 4 -20.09 4.71 7.55
N ARG A 5 -19.16 3.78 7.47
CA ARG A 5 -17.84 4.04 6.88
C ARG A 5 -17.87 4.36 5.38
N GLN A 6 -18.83 3.81 4.64
CA GLN A 6 -19.01 4.13 3.23
C GLN A 6 -19.28 5.63 3.02
N PHE A 7 -20.05 6.28 3.91
CA PHE A 7 -20.27 7.73 3.84
C PHE A 7 -19.02 8.56 4.13
N LEU A 8 -18.07 8.03 4.90
CA LEU A 8 -16.78 8.69 5.10
C LEU A 8 -15.92 8.62 3.83
N THR A 9 -16.03 7.52 3.08
CA THR A 9 -15.27 7.32 1.84
C THR A 9 -15.90 8.09 0.70
N ASP A 10 -17.22 7.98 0.54
CA ASP A 10 -18.00 8.66 -0.49
C ASP A 10 -19.28 9.28 0.09
N PRO A 11 -19.27 10.57 0.43
CA PRO A 11 -20.47 11.25 0.97
C PRO A 11 -21.64 11.29 0.00
N GLU A 12 -21.41 11.21 -1.31
CA GLU A 12 -22.43 11.22 -2.35
C GLU A 12 -22.96 9.83 -2.69
N TRP A 13 -22.59 8.81 -1.94
CA TRP A 13 -22.93 7.42 -2.20
C TRP A 13 -24.42 7.19 -2.49
N VAL A 14 -25.33 7.72 -1.64
CA VAL A 14 -26.77 7.58 -1.85
C VAL A 14 -27.24 8.32 -3.11
N THR A 15 -26.73 9.52 -3.34
CA THR A 15 -27.05 10.31 -4.55
C THR A 15 -26.66 9.57 -5.81
N LYS A 16 -25.46 8.97 -5.82
CA LYS A 16 -24.96 8.15 -6.95
C LYS A 16 -25.85 6.93 -7.20
N LEU A 17 -26.26 6.22 -6.13
CA LEU A 17 -27.20 5.11 -6.26
C LEU A 17 -28.54 5.55 -6.86
N MET A 18 -29.11 6.64 -6.37
CA MET A 18 -30.39 7.15 -6.88
C MET A 18 -30.32 7.59 -8.36
N GLN A 19 -29.11 7.86 -8.85
CA GLN A 19 -28.86 8.26 -10.23
C GLN A 19 -28.45 7.10 -11.15
N GLY A 20 -28.39 5.85 -10.64
CA GLY A 20 -27.89 4.69 -11.40
C GLY A 20 -26.40 4.75 -11.70
N ARG A 21 -25.61 5.37 -10.80
CA ARG A 21 -24.16 5.60 -10.95
C ARG A 21 -23.36 4.81 -9.94
N GLU A 22 -23.71 3.55 -9.75
CA GLU A 22 -23.08 2.65 -8.77
C GLU A 22 -21.57 2.53 -8.99
N ASP A 23 -21.14 2.47 -10.24
CA ASP A 23 -19.73 2.35 -10.63
C ASP A 23 -18.90 3.59 -10.32
N ASP A 24 -19.52 4.73 -10.00
CA ASP A 24 -18.85 5.95 -9.58
C ASP A 24 -18.61 6.00 -8.07
N ILE A 25 -19.18 5.08 -7.31
CA ILE A 25 -19.06 5.05 -5.87
C ILE A 25 -17.64 4.58 -5.48
N MET A 26 -16.89 5.45 -4.77
CA MET A 26 -15.60 5.04 -4.21
C MET A 26 -15.83 3.99 -3.12
N PRO A 27 -15.30 2.76 -3.27
CA PRO A 27 -15.56 1.71 -2.28
C PRO A 27 -14.80 1.94 -0.98
N CYS A 28 -15.46 1.68 0.16
CA CYS A 28 -14.77 1.57 1.44
C CYS A 28 -14.03 0.23 1.51
N ILE A 29 -12.71 0.26 1.59
CA ILE A 29 -11.86 -0.94 1.67
C ILE A 29 -11.76 -1.56 3.06
N CYS A 30 -12.54 -1.13 4.01
CA CYS A 30 -12.57 -1.66 5.38
C CYS A 30 -11.21 -1.66 6.11
N CYS A 31 -10.30 -0.76 5.75
CA CYS A 31 -8.94 -0.67 6.32
C CYS A 31 -8.90 -0.20 7.78
N HIS A 32 -9.97 0.41 8.29
CA HIS A 32 -10.08 1.01 9.64
C HIS A 32 -8.98 2.03 9.99
N ASN A 33 -8.12 2.40 9.06
CA ASN A 33 -6.90 3.16 9.32
C ASN A 33 -7.16 4.59 9.81
N ALA A 34 -8.08 5.32 9.17
CA ALA A 34 -8.34 6.72 9.53
C ALA A 34 -9.71 6.94 10.18
N CYS A 35 -10.67 6.06 10.01
CA CYS A 35 -11.98 6.17 10.66
C CYS A 35 -11.94 5.66 12.11
N PHE A 36 -11.71 4.38 12.30
CA PHE A 36 -11.68 3.77 13.63
C PHE A 36 -10.40 4.10 14.40
N ASN A 37 -9.24 3.87 13.78
CA ASN A 37 -7.95 4.01 14.44
C ASN A 37 -7.63 5.45 14.91
N MET A 38 -8.07 6.47 14.15
CA MET A 38 -7.87 7.86 14.52
C MET A 38 -8.93 8.40 15.48
N ALA A 39 -10.16 7.91 15.40
CA ALA A 39 -11.24 8.32 16.30
C ALA A 39 -11.18 7.62 17.67
N HIS A 40 -10.56 6.43 17.72
CA HIS A 40 -10.47 5.65 18.95
C HIS A 40 -9.23 6.03 19.74
N TYR A 41 -9.43 6.75 20.84
CA TYR A 41 -8.35 7.07 21.79
C TYR A 41 -8.04 5.84 22.66
N ASN A 42 -6.86 5.30 22.51
CA ASN A 42 -6.37 4.12 23.25
C ASN A 42 -5.19 4.44 24.19
N GLY A 43 -5.09 5.69 24.64
CA GLY A 43 -4.03 6.14 25.54
C GLY A 43 -2.72 6.51 24.86
N VAL A 44 -2.63 6.34 23.54
CA VAL A 44 -1.45 6.73 22.77
C VAL A 44 -1.77 8.00 21.96
N PRO A 45 -0.97 9.08 22.11
CA PRO A 45 -1.17 10.26 21.27
C PRO A 45 -1.12 9.89 19.81
N ASN A 46 -2.07 10.41 19.04
CA ASN A 46 -2.02 10.32 17.60
C ASN A 46 -0.82 11.14 17.09
N ASP A 47 0.10 10.51 16.36
CA ASP A 47 1.31 11.14 15.82
C ASP A 47 1.05 12.07 14.63
N GLN A 48 -0.22 12.37 14.33
CA GLN A 48 -0.62 13.31 13.29
C GLN A 48 -0.98 14.66 13.92
N ASP A 49 -0.55 15.72 13.27
CA ASP A 49 -1.03 17.06 13.61
C ASP A 49 -2.50 17.21 13.21
N LEU A 50 -3.35 17.07 14.20
CA LEU A 50 -4.80 17.11 14.07
C LEU A 50 -5.39 18.17 14.99
N SER A 51 -4.70 19.28 15.16
CA SER A 51 -5.05 20.33 16.11
C SER A 51 -6.50 20.78 16.07
N ASP A 52 -7.13 20.76 14.89
CA ASP A 52 -8.53 21.13 14.66
C ASP A 52 -9.50 19.94 14.65
N THR A 53 -8.99 18.71 14.61
CA THR A 53 -9.82 17.51 14.37
C THR A 53 -9.34 16.30 15.16
N ALA A 54 -8.58 16.49 16.24
CA ALA A 54 -8.13 15.42 17.12
C ALA A 54 -9.32 14.58 17.61
N GLY A 55 -9.22 13.26 17.49
CA GLY A 55 -10.26 12.32 17.88
C GLY A 55 -11.44 12.20 16.92
N MET A 56 -11.44 12.86 15.78
CA MET A 56 -12.49 12.74 14.77
C MET A 56 -12.17 11.63 13.76
N ALA A 57 -13.20 10.87 13.38
CA ALA A 57 -13.11 9.89 12.32
C ALA A 57 -12.82 10.56 10.98
N ARG A 58 -11.87 10.01 10.22
CA ARG A 58 -11.50 10.43 8.87
C ARG A 58 -11.49 9.24 7.92
N CYS A 59 -11.20 9.46 6.66
CA CYS A 59 -11.05 8.36 5.70
C CYS A 59 -9.64 8.31 5.13
N ALA A 60 -9.06 7.12 5.05
CA ALA A 60 -7.76 6.91 4.41
C ALA A 60 -7.79 7.23 2.92
N LEU A 61 -8.93 7.00 2.25
CA LEU A 61 -9.11 7.17 0.82
C LEU A 61 -9.66 8.55 0.45
N ASN A 62 -10.34 9.23 1.38
CA ASN A 62 -10.96 10.53 1.16
C ASN A 62 -10.45 11.56 2.16
N PRO A 63 -9.37 12.29 1.84
CA PRO A 63 -8.82 13.33 2.72
C PRO A 63 -9.80 14.49 3.01
N HIS A 64 -10.78 14.71 2.14
CA HIS A 64 -11.81 15.77 2.32
C HIS A 64 -12.70 15.50 3.56
N THR A 65 -12.88 14.24 3.95
CA THR A 65 -13.70 13.86 5.10
C THR A 65 -13.18 14.49 6.39
N MET A 66 -14.03 15.33 7.02
CA MET A 66 -13.73 16.16 8.19
C MET A 66 -12.59 17.18 7.99
N GLN A 67 -12.17 17.43 6.74
CA GLN A 67 -11.12 18.37 6.37
C GLN A 67 -11.52 19.22 5.15
N SER A 68 -12.80 19.52 5.00
CA SER A 68 -13.35 20.18 3.82
C SER A 68 -12.79 21.59 3.57
N LYS A 69 -12.28 22.26 4.61
CA LYS A 69 -11.58 23.56 4.45
C LYS A 69 -10.23 23.40 3.74
N LYS A 70 -9.46 22.38 4.12
CA LYS A 70 -8.12 22.13 3.58
C LYS A 70 -8.15 21.50 2.18
N TYR A 71 -9.05 20.51 1.98
CA TYR A 71 -9.05 19.67 0.79
C TYR A 71 -10.24 19.91 -0.14
N LYS A 72 -10.86 21.09 -0.08
CA LYS A 72 -11.90 21.47 -1.05
C LYS A 72 -11.29 21.59 -2.45
N ILE A 73 -11.75 20.75 -3.37
CA ILE A 73 -11.34 20.84 -4.77
C ILE A 73 -11.93 22.14 -5.35
N VAL A 74 -11.05 23.03 -5.77
CA VAL A 74 -11.39 24.29 -6.47
C VAL A 74 -10.55 24.37 -7.73
N PRO A 75 -11.05 25.01 -8.81
CA PRO A 75 -10.27 25.24 -10.02
C PRO A 75 -8.94 25.91 -9.72
N ALA A 76 -7.88 25.48 -10.37
CA ALA A 76 -6.59 26.15 -10.31
C ALA A 76 -6.67 27.52 -10.99
N THR A 77 -5.93 28.51 -10.48
CA THR A 77 -5.88 29.85 -11.07
C THR A 77 -5.27 29.86 -12.47
N LYS A 78 -4.41 28.89 -12.76
CA LYS A 78 -3.77 28.69 -14.07
C LYS A 78 -3.68 27.20 -14.38
N SER A 79 -4.17 26.77 -15.53
CA SER A 79 -4.00 25.40 -16.01
C SER A 79 -2.54 25.16 -16.38
N LYS A 80 -2.01 24.02 -15.92
CA LYS A 80 -0.63 23.55 -16.20
C LYS A 80 -0.66 22.22 -16.92
N LYS A 81 0.42 21.90 -17.64
CA LYS A 81 0.70 20.57 -18.14
C LYS A 81 1.45 19.78 -17.04
N ILE A 82 0.88 18.69 -16.60
CA ILE A 82 1.44 17.88 -15.51
C ILE A 82 1.78 16.50 -16.05
N ALA A 83 3.02 16.08 -15.85
CA ALA A 83 3.46 14.71 -16.11
C ALA A 83 3.49 13.92 -14.80
N VAL A 84 2.76 12.82 -14.72
CA VAL A 84 2.78 11.88 -13.59
C VAL A 84 3.53 10.63 -14.02
N ILE A 85 4.58 10.24 -13.28
CA ILE A 85 5.42 9.10 -13.61
C ILE A 85 5.11 7.96 -12.63
N GLY A 86 4.61 6.83 -13.18
CA GLY A 86 4.17 5.65 -12.41
C GLY A 86 2.73 5.77 -11.91
N GLY A 87 2.40 5.02 -10.85
CA GLY A 87 1.05 4.79 -10.36
C GLY A 87 0.36 5.93 -9.63
N GLY A 88 0.68 7.18 -9.91
CA GLY A 88 0.11 8.37 -9.24
C GLY A 88 -1.33 8.71 -9.66
N THR A 89 -2.23 7.72 -9.71
CA THR A 89 -3.62 7.88 -10.17
C THR A 89 -4.39 8.92 -9.37
N GLU A 90 -4.22 8.99 -8.04
CA GLU A 90 -4.94 9.95 -7.22
C GLU A 90 -4.48 11.40 -7.43
N VAL A 91 -3.17 11.64 -7.55
CA VAL A 91 -2.68 12.99 -7.88
C VAL A 91 -3.14 13.41 -9.28
N ALA A 92 -3.14 12.49 -10.25
CA ALA A 92 -3.61 12.73 -11.60
C ALA A 92 -5.11 13.10 -11.62
N ARG A 93 -5.94 12.33 -10.88
CA ARG A 93 -7.37 12.57 -10.74
C ARG A 93 -7.65 13.96 -10.14
N VAL A 94 -7.05 14.26 -8.99
CA VAL A 94 -7.28 15.54 -8.28
C VAL A 94 -6.78 16.72 -9.09
N ALA A 95 -5.61 16.62 -9.72
CA ALA A 95 -5.07 17.68 -10.56
C ALA A 95 -5.98 17.95 -11.78
N THR A 96 -6.52 16.90 -12.42
CA THR A 96 -7.46 17.02 -13.53
C THR A 96 -8.77 17.68 -13.08
N LEU A 97 -9.32 17.30 -11.92
CA LEU A 97 -10.52 17.94 -11.34
C LEU A 97 -10.30 19.43 -11.03
N ARG A 98 -9.07 19.85 -10.82
CA ARG A 98 -8.68 21.25 -10.66
C ARG A 98 -8.44 21.99 -11.99
N GLY A 99 -8.56 21.31 -13.13
CA GLY A 99 -8.46 21.90 -14.47
C GLY A 99 -7.07 21.86 -15.10
N HIS A 100 -6.15 21.07 -14.55
CA HIS A 100 -4.84 20.82 -15.18
C HIS A 100 -4.94 19.81 -16.31
N LYS A 101 -3.98 19.84 -17.25
CA LYS A 101 -3.81 18.84 -18.31
C LYS A 101 -2.79 17.80 -17.83
N VAL A 102 -3.26 16.59 -17.56
CA VAL A 102 -2.44 15.54 -16.95
C VAL A 102 -2.17 14.41 -17.95
N THR A 103 -0.92 13.95 -18.00
CA THR A 103 -0.52 12.73 -18.71
C THR A 103 0.20 11.81 -17.73
N ILE A 104 -0.22 10.55 -17.65
CA ILE A 104 0.45 9.50 -16.85
C ILE A 104 1.40 8.73 -17.76
N TYR A 105 2.62 8.51 -17.29
CA TYR A 105 3.65 7.68 -17.93
C TYR A 105 3.85 6.43 -17.07
N GLU A 106 3.35 5.29 -17.52
CA GLU A 106 3.41 4.01 -16.81
C GLU A 106 4.33 3.03 -17.58
N LYS A 107 5.32 2.48 -16.87
CA LYS A 107 6.25 1.50 -17.47
C LYS A 107 5.63 0.13 -17.72
N GLY A 108 4.58 -0.20 -16.98
CA GLY A 108 3.80 -1.42 -17.12
C GLY A 108 2.68 -1.28 -18.15
N ASN A 109 1.86 -2.33 -18.25
CA ASN A 109 0.73 -2.38 -19.15
C ASN A 109 -0.60 -2.10 -18.47
N ASP A 110 -0.57 -1.79 -17.16
CA ASP A 110 -1.77 -1.51 -16.36
C ASP A 110 -1.46 -0.56 -15.19
N LEU A 111 -2.50 0.11 -14.67
CA LEU A 111 -2.41 0.98 -13.50
C LEU A 111 -2.54 0.19 -12.19
N GLY A 112 -2.09 0.78 -11.08
CA GLY A 112 -2.19 0.21 -9.72
C GLY A 112 -0.85 -0.13 -9.09
N GLY A 113 0.21 -0.38 -9.89
CA GLY A 113 1.56 -0.62 -9.39
C GLY A 113 1.60 -1.72 -8.34
N ILE A 114 2.34 -1.48 -7.23
CA ILE A 114 2.49 -2.46 -6.13
C ILE A 114 1.18 -2.74 -5.39
N PHE A 115 0.18 -1.84 -5.47
CA PHE A 115 -1.11 -2.04 -4.83
C PHE A 115 -1.87 -3.23 -5.44
N VAL A 116 -1.63 -3.58 -6.71
CA VAL A 116 -2.18 -4.80 -7.34
C VAL A 116 -1.72 -6.05 -6.58
N ALA A 117 -0.43 -6.13 -6.21
CA ALA A 117 0.07 -7.22 -5.38
C ALA A 117 -0.53 -7.20 -3.97
N ALA A 118 -0.64 -6.01 -3.36
CA ALA A 118 -1.24 -5.88 -2.02
C ALA A 118 -2.74 -6.27 -1.99
N ALA A 119 -3.47 -6.09 -3.10
CA ALA A 119 -4.87 -6.46 -3.27
C ALA A 119 -5.08 -7.93 -3.68
N ALA A 120 -4.02 -8.67 -4.01
CA ALA A 120 -4.12 -10.02 -4.56
C ALA A 120 -4.75 -11.06 -3.62
N PRO A 121 -4.50 -11.06 -2.28
CA PRO A 121 -5.09 -12.04 -1.37
C PRO A 121 -6.61 -12.18 -1.53
N SER A 122 -7.12 -13.41 -1.28
CA SER A 122 -8.53 -13.77 -1.52
C SER A 122 -9.51 -12.94 -0.69
N PHE A 123 -9.10 -12.50 0.49
CA PHE A 123 -9.90 -11.70 1.43
C PHE A 123 -9.84 -10.17 1.19
N LYS A 124 -9.25 -9.73 0.06
CA LYS A 124 -9.07 -8.30 -0.28
C LYS A 124 -9.85 -7.86 -1.51
N GLU A 125 -11.05 -8.36 -1.68
CA GLU A 125 -11.93 -8.01 -2.80
C GLU A 125 -12.20 -6.49 -2.88
N LYS A 126 -12.30 -5.80 -1.74
CA LYS A 126 -12.52 -4.36 -1.71
C LYS A 126 -11.32 -3.53 -2.18
N ASP A 127 -10.11 -4.05 -2.00
CA ASP A 127 -8.91 -3.42 -2.55
C ASP A 127 -8.88 -3.57 -4.09
N LYS A 128 -9.35 -4.71 -4.62
CA LYS A 128 -9.50 -4.93 -6.06
C LYS A 128 -10.56 -3.99 -6.66
N GLU A 129 -11.71 -3.83 -5.99
CA GLU A 129 -12.74 -2.87 -6.39
C GLU A 129 -12.18 -1.43 -6.44
N LEU A 130 -11.33 -1.04 -5.49
CA LEU A 130 -10.71 0.28 -5.47
C LEU A 130 -9.77 0.49 -6.67
N ILE A 131 -9.01 -0.53 -7.08
CA ILE A 131 -8.15 -0.45 -8.28
C ILE A 131 -9.00 -0.19 -9.51
N GLU A 132 -10.08 -0.93 -9.69
CA GLU A 132 -11.00 -0.77 -10.84
C GLU A 132 -11.70 0.59 -10.81
N TRP A 133 -12.09 1.07 -9.63
CA TRP A 133 -12.62 2.42 -9.47
C TRP A 133 -11.62 3.49 -9.94
N TYR A 134 -10.33 3.39 -9.56
CA TYR A 134 -9.30 4.31 -10.04
C TYR A 134 -9.13 4.24 -11.56
N LYS A 135 -9.09 3.06 -12.14
CA LYS A 135 -9.00 2.89 -13.60
C LYS A 135 -10.17 3.58 -14.32
N LYS A 136 -11.38 3.37 -13.79
CA LYS A 136 -12.58 4.04 -14.28
C LYS A 136 -12.47 5.56 -14.18
N GLN A 137 -12.06 6.10 -13.03
CA GLN A 137 -11.88 7.55 -12.84
C GLN A 137 -10.89 8.16 -13.83
N ILE A 138 -9.75 7.51 -14.06
CA ILE A 138 -8.75 7.96 -15.04
C ILE A 138 -9.35 8.01 -16.45
N LYS A 139 -10.11 6.99 -16.83
CA LYS A 139 -10.81 6.91 -18.13
C LYS A 139 -11.88 8.00 -18.26
N ASP A 140 -12.77 8.12 -17.29
CA ASP A 140 -13.93 9.04 -17.35
C ASP A 140 -13.50 10.51 -17.35
N LEU A 141 -12.39 10.82 -16.68
CA LEU A 141 -11.77 12.15 -16.70
C LEU A 141 -10.95 12.43 -17.98
N GLY A 142 -10.84 11.47 -18.89
CA GLY A 142 -10.09 11.62 -20.14
C GLY A 142 -8.59 11.82 -19.93
N ILE A 143 -8.02 11.29 -18.82
CA ILE A 143 -6.59 11.42 -18.53
C ILE A 143 -5.80 10.50 -19.46
N GLU A 144 -4.89 11.07 -20.23
CA GLU A 144 -4.00 10.32 -21.12
C GLU A 144 -3.06 9.43 -20.29
N VAL A 145 -3.01 8.13 -20.64
CA VAL A 145 -2.06 7.18 -20.06
C VAL A 145 -1.16 6.60 -21.13
N LYS A 146 0.14 6.77 -21.00
CA LYS A 146 1.16 6.20 -21.89
C LYS A 146 1.75 4.95 -21.22
N TYR A 147 1.18 3.80 -21.60
CA TYR A 147 1.66 2.50 -21.13
C TYR A 147 2.95 2.06 -21.83
N GLY A 148 3.73 1.20 -21.16
CA GLY A 148 5.01 0.69 -21.66
C GLY A 148 6.12 1.75 -21.73
N VAL A 149 5.92 2.92 -21.14
CA VAL A 149 6.86 4.04 -21.19
C VAL A 149 7.62 4.15 -19.88
N LYS A 150 8.88 3.75 -19.91
CA LYS A 150 9.82 3.99 -18.81
C LYS A 150 10.44 5.38 -18.97
N VAL A 151 10.27 6.24 -18.00
CA VAL A 151 10.86 7.57 -17.96
C VAL A 151 12.18 7.50 -17.17
N ASP A 152 13.28 7.76 -17.85
CA ASP A 152 14.60 7.83 -17.22
C ASP A 152 15.09 9.29 -17.01
N ASP A 153 14.52 10.24 -17.75
CA ASP A 153 14.86 11.66 -17.68
C ASP A 153 13.60 12.53 -17.69
N VAL A 154 13.27 13.08 -16.54
CA VAL A 154 12.06 13.88 -16.32
C VAL A 154 12.07 15.23 -17.07
N THR A 155 13.24 15.74 -17.42
CA THR A 155 13.40 17.05 -18.09
C THR A 155 12.92 17.04 -19.55
N LYS A 156 12.80 15.85 -20.13
CA LYS A 156 12.39 15.65 -21.54
C LYS A 156 10.86 15.59 -21.74
N LEU A 157 10.07 15.66 -20.67
CA LEU A 157 8.63 15.46 -20.74
C LEU A 157 7.86 16.70 -21.26
N GLY A 158 8.48 17.88 -21.27
CA GLY A 158 7.84 19.11 -21.73
C GLY A 158 6.62 19.51 -20.89
N ALA A 159 6.61 19.15 -19.61
CA ALA A 159 5.57 19.47 -18.64
C ALA A 159 5.97 20.69 -17.81
N ASP A 160 4.96 21.44 -17.33
CA ASP A 160 5.18 22.55 -16.40
C ASP A 160 5.53 22.04 -15.00
N GLU A 161 4.96 20.90 -14.60
CA GLU A 161 5.21 20.21 -13.33
C GLU A 161 5.32 18.71 -13.57
N VAL A 162 6.17 18.06 -12.80
CA VAL A 162 6.36 16.61 -12.84
C VAL A 162 6.07 16.01 -11.46
N VAL A 163 5.29 14.96 -11.42
CA VAL A 163 5.00 14.20 -10.19
C VAL A 163 5.61 12.80 -10.31
N VAL A 164 6.58 12.52 -9.45
CA VAL A 164 7.28 11.23 -9.38
C VAL A 164 6.56 10.31 -8.40
N ALA A 165 5.84 9.33 -8.93
CA ALA A 165 5.07 8.34 -8.18
C ALA A 165 5.51 6.90 -8.53
N THR A 166 6.81 6.69 -8.72
CA THR A 166 7.42 5.43 -9.16
C THR A 166 7.50 4.37 -8.08
N GLY A 167 7.09 4.71 -6.84
CA GLY A 167 6.95 3.77 -5.75
C GLY A 167 8.27 3.37 -5.11
N ALA A 168 8.33 2.12 -4.67
CA ALA A 168 9.43 1.56 -3.90
C ALA A 168 9.88 0.23 -4.50
N VAL A 169 11.07 -0.23 -4.11
CA VAL A 169 11.60 -1.55 -4.44
C VAL A 169 11.79 -2.39 -3.19
N ALA A 170 11.68 -3.71 -3.31
CA ALA A 170 11.89 -4.62 -2.20
C ALA A 170 13.30 -4.49 -1.63
N ARG A 171 13.40 -4.56 -0.32
CA ARG A 171 14.69 -4.72 0.37
C ARG A 171 15.19 -6.13 0.16
N ARG A 172 16.50 -6.27 0.02
CA ARG A 172 17.17 -7.56 -0.05
C ARG A 172 18.21 -7.63 1.04
N PHE A 173 18.33 -8.76 1.69
CA PHE A 173 19.43 -9.08 2.58
C PHE A 173 20.53 -9.79 1.78
N ASN A 174 21.77 -9.53 2.17
CA ASN A 174 22.92 -10.26 1.62
C ASN A 174 23.23 -11.43 2.56
N VAL A 175 22.53 -12.54 2.35
CA VAL A 175 22.76 -13.81 3.07
C VAL A 175 23.01 -14.92 2.05
N PRO A 176 23.80 -15.97 2.39
CA PRO A 176 24.02 -17.11 1.51
C PRO A 176 22.69 -17.73 1.06
N GLY A 177 22.54 -18.00 -0.23
CA GLY A 177 21.38 -18.65 -0.82
C GLY A 177 20.16 -17.75 -1.05
N VAL A 178 20.29 -16.42 -0.87
CA VAL A 178 19.17 -15.46 -1.03
C VAL A 178 18.55 -15.49 -2.43
N GLU A 179 19.29 -15.86 -3.44
CA GLU A 179 18.84 -16.01 -4.83
C GLU A 179 17.77 -17.11 -5.01
N LYS A 180 17.67 -18.06 -4.05
CA LYS A 180 16.66 -19.12 -4.03
C LYS A 180 15.30 -18.63 -3.51
N THR A 181 15.22 -17.43 -2.97
CA THR A 181 14.00 -16.91 -2.36
C THR A 181 13.05 -16.31 -3.40
N ILE A 182 11.77 -16.27 -3.04
CA ILE A 182 10.70 -15.65 -3.79
C ILE A 182 10.40 -14.29 -3.16
N GLU A 183 10.36 -13.23 -3.94
CA GLU A 183 9.89 -11.94 -3.45
C GLU A 183 8.38 -11.97 -3.20
N ALA A 184 7.92 -11.34 -2.10
CA ALA A 184 6.52 -11.30 -1.71
C ALA A 184 5.59 -10.84 -2.86
N CYS A 185 5.98 -9.79 -3.62
CA CYS A 185 5.18 -9.33 -4.75
C CYS A 185 5.10 -10.33 -5.89
N ASP A 186 6.17 -11.06 -6.19
CA ASP A 186 6.15 -12.06 -7.27
C ASP A 186 5.26 -13.25 -6.90
N PHE A 187 5.24 -13.64 -5.62
CA PHE A 187 4.26 -14.61 -5.11
C PHE A 187 2.83 -14.09 -5.25
N LEU A 188 2.55 -12.90 -4.69
CA LEU A 188 1.21 -12.30 -4.67
C LEU A 188 0.65 -12.07 -6.09
N LEU A 189 1.50 -11.72 -7.05
CA LEU A 189 1.12 -11.56 -8.45
C LEU A 189 1.02 -12.88 -9.23
N GLY A 190 1.20 -14.02 -8.57
CA GLY A 190 1.14 -15.35 -9.20
C GLY A 190 2.27 -15.67 -10.16
N LYS A 191 3.34 -14.85 -10.20
CA LYS A 191 4.51 -15.07 -11.08
C LYS A 191 5.37 -16.25 -10.62
N LYS A 192 5.33 -16.55 -9.33
CA LYS A 192 6.05 -17.66 -8.69
C LYS A 192 5.09 -18.47 -7.83
N GLN A 193 5.15 -19.78 -7.98
CA GLN A 193 4.39 -20.72 -7.15
C GLN A 193 5.24 -21.18 -5.96
N VAL A 194 4.59 -21.63 -4.90
CA VAL A 194 5.23 -22.17 -3.69
C VAL A 194 4.74 -23.58 -3.40
N GLY A 195 5.58 -24.39 -2.75
CA GLY A 195 5.23 -25.70 -2.21
C GLY A 195 4.25 -25.60 -1.04
N ASP A 196 4.08 -26.69 -0.29
CA ASP A 196 3.15 -26.73 0.84
C ASP A 196 3.79 -26.19 2.12
N ASN A 197 5.08 -26.45 2.34
CA ASN A 197 5.83 -25.95 3.50
C ASN A 197 6.57 -24.67 3.14
N VAL A 198 6.12 -23.54 3.66
CA VAL A 198 6.60 -22.22 3.24
C VAL A 198 7.14 -21.44 4.44
N VAL A 199 8.39 -21.01 4.39
CA VAL A 199 8.93 -20.07 5.37
C VAL A 199 8.81 -18.65 4.84
N ILE A 200 8.25 -17.76 5.66
CA ILE A 200 8.11 -16.32 5.37
C ILE A 200 9.09 -15.57 6.25
N ILE A 201 10.03 -14.88 5.63
CA ILE A 201 11.00 -14.03 6.30
C ILE A 201 10.43 -12.60 6.37
N GLY A 202 10.07 -12.19 7.58
CA GLY A 202 9.45 -10.90 7.90
C GLY A 202 7.99 -11.02 8.33
N GLY A 203 7.74 -10.74 9.61
CA GLY A 203 6.40 -10.74 10.24
C GLY A 203 5.73 -9.37 10.21
N GLY A 204 6.00 -8.53 9.21
CA GLY A 204 5.24 -7.32 8.93
C GLY A 204 3.83 -7.64 8.41
N LEU A 205 3.01 -6.60 8.14
CA LEU A 205 1.64 -6.80 7.69
C LEU A 205 1.57 -7.70 6.44
N THR A 206 2.37 -7.42 5.40
CA THR A 206 2.39 -8.22 4.17
C THR A 206 2.78 -9.67 4.42
N GLY A 207 3.81 -9.92 5.24
CA GLY A 207 4.20 -11.30 5.56
C GLY A 207 3.13 -12.06 6.33
N CYS A 208 2.45 -11.39 7.26
CA CYS A 208 1.32 -11.99 7.99
C CYS A 208 0.12 -12.24 7.08
N GLU A 209 -0.20 -11.32 6.16
CA GLU A 209 -1.28 -11.51 5.19
C GLU A 209 -0.98 -12.66 4.21
N ILE A 210 0.28 -12.82 3.78
CA ILE A 210 0.72 -13.98 2.98
C ILE A 210 0.58 -15.28 3.78
N ALA A 211 0.99 -15.30 5.06
CA ALA A 211 0.84 -16.47 5.91
C ALA A 211 -0.64 -16.85 6.09
N TYR A 212 -1.49 -15.85 6.28
CA TYR A 212 -2.94 -16.06 6.39
C TYR A 212 -3.52 -16.63 5.09
N GLU A 213 -3.19 -16.05 3.94
CA GLU A 213 -3.62 -16.57 2.63
C GLU A 213 -3.16 -18.00 2.38
N LEU A 214 -1.90 -18.34 2.70
CA LEU A 214 -1.39 -19.70 2.57
C LEU A 214 -2.13 -20.69 3.47
N GLN A 215 -2.49 -20.30 4.69
CA GLN A 215 -3.32 -21.11 5.58
C GLN A 215 -4.72 -21.34 4.99
N LEU A 216 -5.35 -20.33 4.41
CA LEU A 216 -6.64 -20.49 3.73
C LEU A 216 -6.56 -21.44 2.53
N GLN A 217 -5.39 -21.54 1.89
CA GLN A 217 -5.11 -22.50 0.81
C GLN A 217 -4.74 -23.91 1.31
N GLY A 218 -4.74 -24.15 2.63
CA GLY A 218 -4.37 -25.43 3.23
C GLY A 218 -2.87 -25.72 3.27
N LYS A 219 -2.02 -24.69 3.06
CA LYS A 219 -0.56 -24.80 3.15
C LYS A 219 -0.05 -24.55 4.57
N HIS A 220 1.22 -24.82 4.80
CA HIS A 220 1.87 -24.80 6.12
C HIS A 220 2.91 -23.67 6.22
N PRO A 221 2.48 -22.40 6.43
CA PRO A 221 3.41 -21.28 6.59
C PRO A 221 4.08 -21.30 7.97
N VAL A 222 5.33 -20.85 8.00
CA VAL A 222 6.11 -20.54 9.20
C VAL A 222 6.60 -19.11 9.08
N ILE A 223 6.41 -18.27 10.10
CA ILE A 223 6.85 -16.87 10.11
C ILE A 223 8.13 -16.73 10.92
N VAL A 224 9.15 -16.10 10.34
CA VAL A 224 10.39 -15.70 11.01
C VAL A 224 10.49 -14.19 11.07
N GLU A 225 10.54 -13.60 12.28
CA GLU A 225 10.56 -12.16 12.50
C GLU A 225 11.69 -11.80 13.50
N MET A 226 12.47 -10.77 13.13
CA MET A 226 13.56 -10.28 13.99
C MET A 226 13.06 -9.48 15.20
N LYS A 227 11.88 -8.88 15.11
CA LYS A 227 11.28 -8.12 16.19
C LYS A 227 10.62 -9.04 17.22
N ASN A 228 10.28 -8.47 18.36
CA ASN A 228 9.63 -9.17 19.47
C ASN A 228 8.10 -9.30 19.29
N ASP A 229 7.53 -8.83 18.18
CA ASP A 229 6.10 -8.95 17.88
C ASP A 229 5.86 -8.91 16.37
N LEU A 230 4.76 -9.51 15.93
CA LEU A 230 4.25 -9.41 14.57
C LEU A 230 3.65 -8.02 14.34
N ILE A 231 3.74 -7.54 13.09
CA ILE A 231 3.15 -6.27 12.65
C ILE A 231 3.57 -5.12 13.59
N ALA A 232 4.83 -5.14 14.04
CA ALA A 232 5.39 -4.14 14.93
C ALA A 232 5.72 -2.84 14.18
N VAL A 233 4.70 -2.23 13.56
CA VAL A 233 4.77 -0.98 12.81
C VAL A 233 3.66 -0.03 13.24
N LYS A 234 3.94 1.27 13.23
CA LYS A 234 2.93 2.29 13.51
C LYS A 234 1.95 2.45 12.34
N GLY A 235 0.72 2.88 12.64
CA GLY A 235 -0.28 3.25 11.62
C GLY A 235 -1.09 2.08 11.06
N VAL A 236 -0.92 0.87 11.56
CA VAL A 236 -1.83 -0.26 11.30
C VAL A 236 -2.93 -0.25 12.36
N CYS A 237 -4.17 -0.41 11.95
CA CYS A 237 -5.29 -0.51 12.88
C CYS A 237 -5.13 -1.75 13.78
N LEU A 238 -5.35 -1.56 15.08
CA LEU A 238 -5.23 -2.63 16.06
C LEU A 238 -6.18 -3.80 15.74
N ALA A 239 -7.40 -3.52 15.26
CA ALA A 239 -8.35 -4.57 14.87
C ALA A 239 -7.76 -5.53 13.83
N ASN A 240 -7.06 -5.01 12.81
CA ASN A 240 -6.46 -5.85 11.76
C ASN A 240 -5.25 -6.63 12.31
N SER A 241 -4.37 -5.96 13.07
CA SER A 241 -3.16 -6.60 13.59
C SER A 241 -3.46 -7.62 14.69
N SER A 242 -4.42 -7.37 15.58
CA SER A 242 -4.86 -8.31 16.60
C SER A 242 -5.51 -9.55 15.98
N TYR A 243 -6.37 -9.36 14.99
CA TYR A 243 -7.00 -10.49 14.29
C TYR A 243 -5.96 -11.48 13.76
N LEU A 244 -4.93 -11.01 13.07
CA LEU A 244 -3.89 -11.88 12.52
C LEU A 244 -3.09 -12.59 13.61
N ARG A 245 -2.70 -11.88 14.69
CA ARG A 245 -2.01 -12.51 15.83
C ARG A 245 -2.85 -13.60 16.49
N GLU A 246 -4.12 -13.30 16.76
CA GLU A 246 -5.05 -14.25 17.37
C GLU A 246 -5.32 -15.44 16.46
N TYR A 247 -5.47 -15.20 15.16
CA TYR A 247 -5.63 -16.25 14.16
C TYR A 247 -4.45 -17.23 14.18
N PHE A 248 -3.22 -16.72 14.12
CA PHE A 248 -2.03 -17.56 14.15
C PHE A 248 -1.89 -18.35 15.45
N ALA A 249 -2.21 -17.75 16.59
CA ALA A 249 -2.20 -18.43 17.86
C ALA A 249 -3.27 -19.55 17.92
N LEU A 250 -4.49 -19.27 17.47
CA LEU A 250 -5.61 -20.22 17.44
C LEU A 250 -5.32 -21.41 16.52
N HIS A 251 -4.79 -21.14 15.33
CA HIS A 251 -4.47 -22.15 14.32
C HIS A 251 -3.08 -22.75 14.48
N LYS A 252 -2.35 -22.40 15.54
CA LYS A 252 -1.00 -22.90 15.86
C LYS A 252 -0.01 -22.73 14.69
N VAL A 253 -0.13 -21.64 13.95
CA VAL A 253 0.86 -21.29 12.92
C VAL A 253 2.19 -21.00 13.61
N PRO A 254 3.29 -21.67 13.24
CA PRO A 254 4.58 -21.42 13.88
C PRO A 254 5.08 -20.00 13.61
N VAL A 255 5.42 -19.28 14.69
CA VAL A 255 5.97 -17.93 14.64
C VAL A 255 7.25 -17.87 15.47
N HIS A 256 8.37 -17.59 14.83
CA HIS A 256 9.67 -17.41 15.46
C HIS A 256 9.97 -15.91 15.55
N LEU A 257 9.67 -15.31 16.70
CA LEU A 257 10.02 -13.91 17.01
C LEU A 257 11.48 -13.82 17.47
N GLU A 258 12.05 -12.60 17.43
CA GLU A 258 13.43 -12.31 17.82
C GLU A 258 14.43 -13.29 17.17
N THR A 259 14.10 -13.68 15.92
CA THR A 259 14.82 -14.70 15.16
C THR A 259 15.25 -14.10 13.83
N LYS A 260 16.56 -14.12 13.54
CA LYS A 260 17.10 -13.58 12.28
C LYS A 260 17.48 -14.70 11.30
N LEU A 261 17.31 -14.41 10.02
CA LEU A 261 17.79 -15.25 8.94
C LEU A 261 19.32 -15.24 8.89
N VAL A 262 19.94 -16.40 8.77
CA VAL A 262 21.39 -16.59 8.61
C VAL A 262 21.73 -17.04 7.20
N ALA A 263 21.02 -18.02 6.67
CA ALA A 263 21.22 -18.52 5.31
C ALA A 263 19.95 -19.21 4.78
N ILE A 264 19.87 -19.32 3.46
CA ILE A 264 18.93 -20.19 2.76
C ILE A 264 19.68 -21.44 2.34
N THR A 265 19.14 -22.60 2.68
CA THR A 265 19.71 -23.92 2.33
C THR A 265 18.89 -24.59 1.23
N ASP A 266 19.31 -25.78 0.79
CA ASP A 266 18.51 -26.56 -0.17
C ASP A 266 17.25 -27.16 0.46
N ASN A 267 17.23 -27.30 1.80
CA ASN A 267 16.16 -27.94 2.54
C ASN A 267 15.31 -26.95 3.38
N GLY A 268 15.55 -25.63 3.27
CA GLY A 268 14.85 -24.61 4.05
C GLY A 268 15.70 -23.42 4.43
N VAL A 269 15.62 -22.98 5.69
CA VAL A 269 16.35 -21.80 6.18
C VAL A 269 17.12 -22.10 7.45
N LYS A 270 18.33 -21.55 7.55
CA LYS A 270 19.10 -21.49 8.79
C LYS A 270 18.83 -20.14 9.46
N VAL A 271 18.43 -20.18 10.72
CA VAL A 271 18.05 -19.00 11.50
C VAL A 271 18.79 -18.98 12.83
N GLN A 272 18.85 -17.80 13.47
CA GLN A 272 19.45 -17.65 14.79
C GLN A 272 18.48 -16.96 15.74
N ASP A 273 18.22 -17.58 16.88
CA ASP A 273 17.57 -16.94 18.01
C ASP A 273 18.47 -15.81 18.55
N MET A 274 17.96 -14.60 18.57
CA MET A 274 18.73 -13.40 18.88
C MET A 274 18.99 -13.22 20.37
N LYS A 275 18.24 -13.93 21.25
CA LYS A 275 18.44 -13.88 22.70
C LYS A 275 19.54 -14.85 23.14
N THR A 276 19.50 -16.05 22.60
CA THR A 276 20.41 -17.12 23.02
C THR A 276 21.63 -17.24 22.12
N GLY A 277 21.59 -16.68 20.92
CA GLY A 277 22.60 -16.86 19.87
C GLY A 277 22.58 -18.25 19.21
N LYS A 278 21.66 -19.14 19.60
CA LYS A 278 21.56 -20.50 19.08
C LYS A 278 21.06 -20.49 17.65
N GLU A 279 21.76 -21.21 16.78
CA GLU A 279 21.32 -21.45 15.40
C GLU A 279 20.52 -22.74 15.30
N PHE A 280 19.52 -22.75 14.41
CA PHE A 280 18.73 -23.93 14.09
C PHE A 280 18.20 -23.84 12.65
N GLU A 281 17.71 -24.94 12.14
CA GLU A 281 17.13 -25.00 10.79
C GLU A 281 15.61 -25.15 10.85
N ILE A 282 14.93 -24.53 9.89
CA ILE A 282 13.49 -24.67 9.64
C ILE A 282 13.35 -25.24 8.24
N PRO A 283 12.82 -26.47 8.09
CA PRO A 283 12.62 -27.07 6.78
C PRO A 283 11.55 -26.32 6.00
N ALA A 284 11.76 -26.15 4.69
CA ALA A 284 10.80 -25.50 3.79
C ALA A 284 11.06 -25.91 2.34
N GLU A 285 9.98 -26.01 1.57
CA GLU A 285 10.02 -26.20 0.11
C GLU A 285 10.16 -24.85 -0.62
N SER A 286 9.70 -23.79 0.04
CA SER A 286 9.78 -22.44 -0.51
C SER A 286 10.03 -21.40 0.58
N VAL A 287 10.75 -20.34 0.23
CA VAL A 287 11.05 -19.22 1.13
C VAL A 287 10.61 -17.92 0.49
N ILE A 288 9.70 -17.20 1.17
CA ILE A 288 9.20 -15.89 0.73
C ILE A 288 9.90 -14.80 1.54
N MET A 289 10.49 -13.82 0.83
CA MET A 289 11.08 -12.63 1.44
C MET A 289 10.06 -11.49 1.52
N SER A 290 9.67 -11.11 2.74
CA SER A 290 8.72 -10.02 3.05
C SER A 290 9.31 -9.02 4.03
N VAL A 291 10.51 -8.51 3.72
CA VAL A 291 11.33 -7.69 4.63
C VAL A 291 11.18 -6.17 4.40
N GLY A 292 10.12 -5.78 3.71
CA GLY A 292 9.75 -4.40 3.44
C GLY A 292 10.41 -3.83 2.20
N TYR A 293 10.24 -2.52 2.03
CA TYR A 293 10.58 -1.77 0.82
C TYR A 293 11.49 -0.59 1.13
N LYS A 294 12.12 -0.02 0.11
CA LYS A 294 12.82 1.26 0.14
C LYS A 294 12.37 2.15 -1.01
N PRO A 295 12.26 3.47 -0.82
CA PRO A 295 11.90 4.40 -1.88
C PRO A 295 12.79 4.24 -3.11
N ALA A 296 12.19 4.39 -4.30
CA ALA A 296 12.89 4.31 -5.58
C ALA A 296 12.40 5.40 -6.55
N PRO A 297 12.58 6.69 -6.22
CA PRO A 297 12.22 7.79 -7.10
C PRO A 297 13.16 7.83 -8.31
N VAL A 298 12.63 8.13 -9.50
CA VAL A 298 13.42 8.34 -10.73
C VAL A 298 14.02 9.75 -10.81
N ALA A 299 13.55 10.68 -9.97
CA ALA A 299 14.11 12.02 -9.82
C ALA A 299 13.92 12.50 -8.38
N GLN A 300 14.73 13.46 -7.96
CA GLN A 300 14.67 14.08 -6.65
C GLN A 300 13.64 15.23 -6.62
N GLU A 301 13.14 15.54 -5.43
CA GLU A 301 12.29 16.70 -5.19
C GLU A 301 12.99 17.98 -5.66
N GLY A 302 12.23 18.90 -6.30
CA GLY A 302 12.74 20.15 -6.85
C GLY A 302 11.64 21.16 -7.09
N LYS A 303 11.99 22.31 -7.66
CA LYS A 303 11.03 23.43 -7.85
C LYS A 303 9.78 23.03 -8.65
N HIS A 304 9.96 22.16 -9.66
CA HIS A 304 8.89 21.68 -10.56
C HIS A 304 8.82 20.16 -10.60
N VAL A 305 9.42 19.49 -9.62
CA VAL A 305 9.43 18.03 -9.48
C VAL A 305 8.95 17.70 -8.07
N HIS A 306 7.86 16.94 -7.98
CA HIS A 306 7.22 16.56 -6.72
C HIS A 306 7.30 15.05 -6.55
N VAL A 307 7.89 14.60 -5.45
CA VAL A 307 8.03 13.16 -5.16
C VAL A 307 6.93 12.76 -4.17
N VAL A 308 6.08 11.79 -4.55
CA VAL A 308 4.89 11.41 -3.77
C VAL A 308 4.84 9.92 -3.43
N GLY A 309 4.06 9.60 -2.41
CA GLY A 309 3.81 8.22 -2.00
C GLY A 309 5.08 7.48 -1.60
N ASP A 310 5.15 6.20 -1.92
CA ASP A 310 6.29 5.34 -1.57
C ASP A 310 7.60 5.73 -2.25
N SER A 311 7.55 6.57 -3.28
CA SER A 311 8.75 7.18 -3.88
C SER A 311 9.43 8.16 -2.92
N ALA A 312 8.66 8.87 -2.09
CA ALA A 312 9.17 9.77 -1.06
C ALA A 312 9.47 9.00 0.24
N LYS A 313 8.48 8.26 0.71
CA LYS A 313 8.55 7.48 1.94
C LYS A 313 7.57 6.33 1.91
N VAL A 314 8.07 5.11 2.10
CA VAL A 314 7.21 3.92 2.18
C VAL A 314 6.22 4.07 3.33
N GLY A 315 4.95 3.85 3.01
CA GLY A 315 3.84 4.06 3.95
C GLY A 315 2.68 3.09 3.73
N ASN A 316 1.48 3.61 3.83
CA ASN A 316 0.23 2.89 3.58
C ASN A 316 -0.69 3.74 2.67
N LEU A 317 -1.83 3.21 2.26
CA LEU A 317 -2.76 3.91 1.36
C LEU A 317 -3.14 5.31 1.86
N ARG A 318 -3.34 5.49 3.17
CA ARG A 318 -3.63 6.82 3.73
C ARG A 318 -2.50 7.81 3.44
N THR A 319 -1.27 7.46 3.77
CA THR A 319 -0.13 8.37 3.57
C THR A 319 0.12 8.66 2.10
N VAL A 320 -0.07 7.67 1.24
CA VAL A 320 0.07 7.82 -0.23
C VAL A 320 -1.02 8.75 -0.78
N ILE A 321 -2.29 8.49 -0.46
CA ILE A 321 -3.42 9.26 -0.98
C ILE A 321 -3.43 10.69 -0.42
N TRP A 322 -3.23 10.86 0.89
CA TRP A 322 -3.19 12.20 1.48
C TRP A 322 -2.00 13.02 0.96
N GLY A 323 -0.82 12.40 0.79
CA GLY A 323 0.33 13.05 0.15
C GLY A 323 0.07 13.44 -1.30
N ALA A 324 -0.64 12.62 -2.06
CA ALA A 324 -1.07 12.95 -3.42
C ALA A 324 -1.98 14.18 -3.46
N TRP A 325 -2.92 14.29 -2.51
CA TRP A 325 -3.77 15.47 -2.37
C TRP A 325 -2.98 16.71 -1.95
N ASP A 326 -2.07 16.59 -0.98
CA ASP A 326 -1.23 17.72 -0.53
C ASP A 326 -0.41 18.33 -1.67
N VAL A 327 0.05 17.51 -2.61
CA VAL A 327 0.73 17.97 -3.83
C VAL A 327 -0.27 18.53 -4.83
N ALA A 328 -1.31 17.77 -5.19
CA ALA A 328 -2.29 18.20 -6.19
C ALA A 328 -3.00 19.52 -5.83
N MET A 329 -3.21 19.79 -4.55
CA MET A 329 -3.81 21.05 -4.09
C MET A 329 -2.89 22.27 -4.22
N LYS A 330 -1.58 22.07 -4.41
CA LYS A 330 -0.59 23.15 -4.59
C LYS A 330 -0.23 23.39 -6.05
N LEU A 331 -0.49 22.42 -6.94
CA LEU A 331 -0.26 22.55 -8.37
C LEU A 331 -1.20 23.62 -8.98
#